data_4b74974936debbd2d75534c2887b039d
#
_entry.id   4b74974936debbd2d75534c2887b039d
#
_cell.length_a   1.000
_cell.length_b   1.000
_cell.length_c   1.000
_cell.angle_alpha   90.00
_cell.angle_beta   90.00
_cell.angle_gamma   90.00
#
_symmetry.space_group_name_H-M   'P 1'
#
loop_
_entity.id
_entity.type
_entity.pdbx_description
1 polymer ?
#
loop_
_entity_poly.entity_id
_entity_poly.type
_entity_poly.pdbx_seq_one_letter_code
_entity_poly.pdbx_strand_id
1 'polypeptide(L)'
;CNPEPDESSRFTETQETIGSMIDNDSSLTSFNYILQRSGMDRMMKSYGQYTCFAPNNEAVAAYIDSLYNDKTVDNHNSMTENSLEGLSDSLCNDIALYHLASTPQPLSDLGGNGKTITTMLRRAMTSSVDEEGLILLNSQARIIGSNDVTGEVEASNGILYRLDKVVPRNNSKISDVFADLEGFSIFAEALRLTGLDDSISVVQKVDEYGKPIQY
;
A
#
# COMPACT_ATOMS: atom_id res chain seq x y z
N CYS A 1 44.66 38.79 6.65
CA CYS A 1 44.41 37.37 6.27
C CYS A 1 43.00 37.03 6.71
N ASN A 2 42.14 36.91 5.77
CA ASN A 2 40.77 36.43 6.03
C ASN A 2 40.85 34.90 5.98
N PRO A 3 40.43 34.15 6.98
CA PRO A 3 40.43 32.72 6.89
C PRO A 3 39.44 32.31 5.80
N GLU A 4 39.87 31.44 4.89
CA GLU A 4 38.98 30.83 3.91
C GLU A 4 37.86 30.13 4.66
N PRO A 5 36.60 30.23 4.20
CA PRO A 5 35.48 29.49 4.81
C PRO A 5 35.78 28.00 4.72
N ASP A 6 35.67 27.32 5.84
CA ASP A 6 35.78 25.86 5.92
C ASP A 6 34.71 25.21 5.06
N GLU A 7 35.12 24.65 3.91
CA GLU A 7 34.23 23.96 3.01
C GLU A 7 33.85 22.54 3.47
N SER A 8 34.40 22.08 4.61
CA SER A 8 34.13 20.75 5.16
C SER A 8 32.70 20.57 5.65
N SER A 9 31.92 21.66 5.85
CA SER A 9 30.53 21.63 6.26
C SER A 9 29.52 21.57 5.10
N ARG A 10 29.98 21.50 3.84
CA ARG A 10 29.11 21.46 2.66
C ARG A 10 28.75 20.07 2.17
N PHE A 11 29.25 19.03 2.79
CA PHE A 11 28.76 17.69 2.56
C PHE A 11 27.51 17.46 3.45
N THR A 12 26.39 18.02 3.06
CA THR A 12 25.10 17.45 3.40
C THR A 12 25.07 16.07 2.75
N GLU A 13 25.07 15.00 3.55
CA GLU A 13 24.70 13.68 3.06
C GLU A 13 23.34 13.86 2.39
N THR A 14 23.31 13.75 1.07
CA THR A 14 22.08 13.83 0.31
C THR A 14 21.34 12.54 0.65
N GLN A 15 20.35 12.62 1.52
CA GLN A 15 19.50 11.46 1.82
C GLN A 15 18.99 10.87 0.51
N GLU A 16 19.03 9.54 0.39
CA GLU A 16 18.53 8.84 -0.79
C GLU A 16 17.01 9.03 -0.91
N THR A 17 16.50 8.98 -2.13
CA THR A 17 15.06 8.94 -2.37
C THR A 17 14.50 7.56 -2.03
N ILE A 18 13.19 7.47 -1.77
CA ILE A 18 12.49 6.19 -1.56
C ILE A 18 12.81 5.21 -2.71
N GLY A 19 12.75 5.68 -3.97
CA GLY A 19 13.03 4.83 -5.13
C GLY A 19 14.47 4.32 -5.17
N SER A 20 15.46 5.15 -4.79
CA SER A 20 16.86 4.71 -4.72
C SER A 20 17.08 3.69 -3.58
N MET A 21 16.43 3.89 -2.45
CA MET A 21 16.48 2.94 -1.33
C MET A 21 15.90 1.57 -1.74
N ILE A 22 14.78 1.57 -2.48
CA ILE A 22 14.15 0.33 -2.98
C ILE A 22 15.06 -0.36 -4.02
N ASP A 23 15.69 0.40 -4.93
CA ASP A 23 16.61 -0.16 -5.91
C ASP A 23 17.82 -0.86 -5.26
N ASN A 24 18.29 -0.33 -4.13
CA ASN A 24 19.45 -0.83 -3.39
C ASN A 24 19.11 -1.93 -2.38
N ASP A 25 17.84 -2.21 -2.13
CA ASP A 25 17.39 -3.21 -1.15
C ASP A 25 17.03 -4.54 -1.80
N SER A 26 17.89 -5.54 -1.63
CA SER A 26 17.68 -6.88 -2.19
C SER A 26 16.41 -7.58 -1.65
N SER A 27 15.88 -7.15 -0.51
CA SER A 27 14.65 -7.70 0.07
C SER A 27 13.37 -7.12 -0.57
N LEU A 28 13.48 -6.07 -1.39
CA LEU A 28 12.37 -5.36 -2.01
C LEU A 28 12.33 -5.50 -3.55
N THR A 29 13.12 -6.39 -4.13
CA THR A 29 13.25 -6.55 -5.60
C THR A 29 11.92 -6.89 -6.28
N SER A 30 11.07 -7.71 -5.63
CA SER A 30 9.75 -8.06 -6.15
C SER A 30 8.79 -6.85 -6.15
N PHE A 31 8.82 -6.04 -5.10
CA PHE A 31 8.01 -4.82 -5.06
C PHE A 31 8.54 -3.75 -6.01
N ASN A 32 9.86 -3.66 -6.18
CA ASN A 32 10.48 -2.78 -7.20
C ASN A 32 10.00 -3.14 -8.62
N TYR A 33 9.94 -4.43 -8.95
CA TYR A 33 9.37 -4.90 -10.21
C TYR A 33 7.91 -4.43 -10.40
N ILE A 34 7.09 -4.52 -9.36
CA ILE A 34 5.69 -4.04 -9.40
C ILE A 34 5.65 -2.52 -9.61
N LEU A 35 6.49 -1.74 -8.93
CA LEU A 35 6.59 -0.30 -9.12
C LEU A 35 7.02 0.08 -10.54
N GLN A 36 7.97 -0.64 -11.13
CA GLN A 36 8.43 -0.41 -12.50
C GLN A 36 7.31 -0.70 -13.51
N ARG A 37 6.59 -1.81 -13.37
CA ARG A 37 5.47 -2.16 -14.26
C ARG A 37 4.31 -1.18 -14.17
N SER A 38 4.08 -0.60 -13.00
CA SER A 38 3.06 0.44 -12.79
C SER A 38 3.53 1.86 -13.17
N GLY A 39 4.82 2.05 -13.46
CA GLY A 39 5.43 3.35 -13.73
C GLY A 39 5.60 4.24 -12.49
N MET A 40 5.37 3.71 -11.29
CA MET A 40 5.50 4.46 -10.02
C MET A 40 6.95 4.59 -9.55
N ASP A 41 7.87 3.80 -10.08
CA ASP A 41 9.32 3.85 -9.78
C ASP A 41 9.90 5.25 -10.00
N ARG A 42 9.51 5.93 -11.08
CA ARG A 42 9.98 7.28 -11.40
C ARG A 42 9.48 8.31 -10.39
N MET A 43 8.24 8.17 -9.95
CA MET A 43 7.67 9.06 -8.94
C MET A 43 8.39 8.88 -7.60
N MET A 44 8.72 7.66 -7.22
CA MET A 44 9.48 7.38 -5.99
C MET A 44 10.92 7.92 -6.02
N LYS A 45 11.46 8.26 -7.19
CA LYS A 45 12.75 8.93 -7.39
C LYS A 45 12.64 10.44 -7.56
N SER A 46 11.43 10.98 -7.69
CA SER A 46 11.19 12.40 -7.89
C SER A 46 11.05 13.16 -6.58
N TYR A 47 11.14 14.49 -6.66
CA TYR A 47 10.82 15.37 -5.54
C TYR A 47 9.37 15.21 -5.10
N GLY A 48 9.15 15.20 -3.79
CA GLY A 48 7.80 15.05 -3.22
C GLY A 48 7.84 14.79 -1.71
N GLN A 49 6.69 14.43 -1.18
CA GLN A 49 6.48 14.04 0.22
C GLN A 49 5.59 12.81 0.23
N TYR A 50 6.20 11.64 0.11
CA TYR A 50 5.48 10.38 -0.06
C TYR A 50 5.61 9.49 1.18
N THR A 51 4.71 8.53 1.29
CA THR A 51 4.93 7.35 2.14
C THR A 51 4.80 6.10 1.28
N CYS A 52 5.77 5.23 1.39
CA CYS A 52 5.82 3.96 0.71
C CYS A 52 5.77 2.82 1.73
N PHE A 53 4.77 1.96 1.63
CA PHE A 53 4.61 0.74 2.40
C PHE A 53 5.05 -0.45 1.55
N ALA A 54 6.34 -0.78 1.57
CA ALA A 54 6.97 -1.75 0.67
C ALA A 54 6.92 -3.18 1.25
N PRO A 55 6.11 -4.09 0.69
CA PRO A 55 6.15 -5.49 1.07
C PRO A 55 7.46 -6.14 0.62
N ASN A 56 8.05 -6.97 1.47
CA ASN A 56 9.27 -7.69 1.15
C ASN A 56 9.02 -8.80 0.10
N ASN A 57 10.09 -9.43 -0.40
CA ASN A 57 9.98 -10.46 -1.42
C ASN A 57 9.14 -11.65 -0.98
N GLU A 58 9.24 -12.06 0.28
CA GLU A 58 8.46 -13.17 0.85
C GLU A 58 6.97 -12.82 0.89
N ALA A 59 6.64 -11.58 1.28
CA ALA A 59 5.29 -11.07 1.28
C ALA A 59 4.65 -11.07 -0.12
N VAL A 60 5.42 -10.63 -1.12
CA VAL A 60 4.95 -10.61 -2.52
C VAL A 60 4.77 -12.02 -3.05
N ALA A 61 5.72 -12.94 -2.77
CA ALA A 61 5.62 -14.34 -3.18
C ALA A 61 4.39 -15.03 -2.57
N ALA A 62 4.16 -14.84 -1.26
CA ALA A 62 2.99 -15.40 -0.58
C ALA A 62 1.66 -14.85 -1.13
N TYR A 63 1.63 -13.56 -1.49
CA TYR A 63 0.47 -12.93 -2.10
C TYR A 63 0.17 -13.51 -3.49
N ILE A 64 1.20 -13.69 -4.33
CA ILE A 64 1.08 -14.29 -5.66
C ILE A 64 0.55 -15.71 -5.55
N ASP A 65 1.11 -16.51 -4.64
CA ASP A 65 0.68 -17.90 -4.39
C ASP A 65 -0.79 -17.95 -3.96
N SER A 66 -1.20 -17.05 -3.07
CA SER A 66 -2.59 -16.90 -2.64
C SER A 66 -3.53 -16.58 -3.81
N LEU A 67 -3.16 -15.64 -4.68
CA LEU A 67 -3.96 -15.27 -5.86
C LEU A 67 -4.06 -16.41 -6.87
N TYR A 68 -2.95 -17.13 -7.11
CA TYR A 68 -2.90 -18.22 -8.06
C TYR A 68 -3.77 -19.41 -7.62
N ASN A 69 -3.82 -19.67 -6.31
CA ASN A 69 -4.59 -20.77 -5.72
C ASN A 69 -6.06 -20.40 -5.45
N ASP A 70 -6.41 -19.12 -5.48
CA ASP A 70 -7.78 -18.66 -5.26
C ASP A 70 -8.63 -18.89 -6.53
N LYS A 71 -9.43 -19.96 -6.50
CA LYS A 71 -10.34 -20.31 -7.62
C LYS A 71 -11.64 -19.50 -7.62
N THR A 72 -11.84 -18.63 -6.64
CA THR A 72 -13.08 -17.84 -6.47
C THR A 72 -13.00 -16.47 -7.14
N VAL A 73 -11.81 -16.07 -7.59
CA VAL A 73 -11.58 -14.75 -8.20
C VAL A 73 -12.05 -14.76 -9.65
N ASP A 74 -12.96 -13.86 -9.96
CA ASP A 74 -13.46 -13.61 -11.31
C ASP A 74 -12.32 -13.41 -12.32
N ASN A 75 -12.54 -13.81 -13.57
CA ASN A 75 -11.59 -13.84 -14.69
C ASN A 75 -10.73 -12.59 -14.92
N HIS A 76 -10.98 -11.49 -14.24
CA HIS A 76 -10.20 -10.24 -14.34
C HIS A 76 -8.86 -10.29 -13.61
N ASN A 77 -8.69 -11.22 -12.67
CA ASN A 77 -7.46 -11.39 -11.88
C ASN A 77 -6.85 -12.79 -12.05
N SER A 78 -7.31 -13.58 -13.03
CA SER A 78 -6.73 -14.90 -13.26
C SER A 78 -5.28 -14.77 -13.71
N MET A 79 -4.38 -15.19 -12.84
CA MET A 79 -2.96 -15.29 -13.15
C MET A 79 -2.75 -16.47 -14.11
N THR A 80 -1.92 -16.27 -15.12
CA THR A 80 -1.56 -17.33 -16.07
C THR A 80 -0.50 -18.26 -15.50
N GLU A 81 0.29 -17.78 -14.53
CA GLU A 81 1.35 -18.54 -13.89
C GLU A 81 1.62 -18.01 -12.46
N ASN A 82 2.13 -18.88 -11.60
CA ASN A 82 2.47 -18.54 -10.22
C ASN A 82 3.84 -17.85 -10.14
N SER A 83 3.92 -16.65 -10.71
CA SER A 83 5.15 -15.85 -10.77
C SER A 83 4.85 -14.35 -10.78
N LEU A 84 5.88 -13.52 -10.61
CA LEU A 84 5.77 -12.06 -10.75
C LEU A 84 5.32 -11.65 -12.16
N GLU A 85 5.78 -12.35 -13.17
CA GLU A 85 5.46 -12.13 -14.57
C GLU A 85 3.99 -12.45 -14.86
N GLY A 86 3.39 -13.36 -14.11
CA GLY A 86 1.97 -13.70 -14.17
C GLY A 86 1.02 -12.60 -13.69
N LEU A 87 1.52 -11.59 -12.97
CA LEU A 87 0.72 -10.43 -12.57
C LEU A 87 0.35 -9.59 -13.79
N SER A 88 -0.90 -9.19 -13.92
CA SER A 88 -1.32 -8.23 -14.94
C SER A 88 -0.83 -6.81 -14.61
N ASP A 89 -0.69 -5.94 -15.62
CA ASP A 89 -0.31 -4.55 -15.43
C ASP A 89 -1.33 -3.80 -14.55
N SER A 90 -2.61 -4.11 -14.71
CA SER A 90 -3.68 -3.55 -13.88
C SER A 90 -3.49 -3.93 -12.40
N LEU A 91 -3.15 -5.19 -12.12
CA LEU A 91 -2.94 -5.65 -10.75
C LEU A 91 -1.66 -5.06 -10.15
N CYS A 92 -0.59 -4.95 -10.94
CA CYS A 92 0.63 -4.25 -10.52
C CYS A 92 0.35 -2.78 -10.17
N ASN A 93 -0.45 -2.09 -11.00
CA ASN A 93 -0.84 -0.71 -10.75
C ASN A 93 -1.68 -0.58 -9.47
N ASP A 94 -2.63 -1.46 -9.27
CA ASP A 94 -3.48 -1.49 -8.08
C ASP A 94 -2.67 -1.75 -6.80
N ILE A 95 -1.75 -2.71 -6.83
CA ILE A 95 -0.86 -3.00 -5.70
C ILE A 95 0.02 -1.78 -5.42
N ALA A 96 0.69 -1.23 -6.44
CA ALA A 96 1.57 -0.09 -6.27
C ALA A 96 0.83 1.11 -5.67
N LEU A 97 -0.27 1.54 -6.27
CA LEU A 97 -1.02 2.71 -5.81
C LEU A 97 -1.65 2.51 -4.43
N TYR A 98 -1.99 1.27 -4.06
CA TYR A 98 -2.53 0.99 -2.71
C TYR A 98 -1.46 1.05 -1.63
N HIS A 99 -0.21 0.76 -1.97
CA HIS A 99 0.94 0.81 -1.06
C HIS A 99 1.65 2.17 -1.00
N LEU A 100 1.11 3.17 -1.70
CA LEU A 100 1.66 4.53 -1.73
C LEU A 100 0.66 5.54 -1.18
N ALA A 101 1.17 6.51 -0.41
CA ALA A 101 0.43 7.70 -0.01
C ALA A 101 1.16 8.96 -0.47
N SER A 102 0.39 9.99 -0.86
CA SER A 102 0.91 11.30 -1.31
C SER A 102 1.16 12.27 -0.16
N THR A 103 1.15 11.78 1.07
CA THR A 103 1.40 12.56 2.28
C THR A 103 2.29 11.77 3.22
N PRO A 104 3.18 12.45 3.98
CA PRO A 104 3.97 11.79 5.00
C PRO A 104 3.07 11.16 6.06
N GLN A 105 3.38 9.93 6.43
CA GLN A 105 2.72 9.20 7.50
C GLN A 105 3.78 8.76 8.51
N PRO A 106 4.21 9.65 9.43
CA PRO A 106 5.22 9.28 10.42
C PRO A 106 4.68 8.20 11.37
N LEU A 107 5.58 7.39 11.91
CA LEU A 107 5.23 6.26 12.79
C LEU A 107 4.41 6.71 14.00
N SER A 108 4.71 7.90 14.54
CA SER A 108 3.94 8.52 15.64
C SER A 108 2.45 8.65 15.32
N ASP A 109 2.14 8.88 14.07
CA ASP A 109 0.77 9.03 13.60
C ASP A 109 0.10 7.67 13.35
N LEU A 110 0.87 6.67 12.93
CA LEU A 110 0.36 5.32 12.65
C LEU A 110 0.06 4.53 13.93
N GLY A 111 0.73 4.86 15.03
CA GLY A 111 0.58 4.19 16.33
C GLY A 111 -0.72 4.46 17.07
N GLY A 112 -1.63 5.27 16.52
CA GLY A 112 -2.95 5.50 17.09
C GLY A 112 -3.96 4.42 16.69
N ASN A 113 -4.93 4.11 17.54
CA ASN A 113 -5.99 3.18 17.18
C ASN A 113 -6.89 3.73 16.08
N GLY A 114 -6.92 3.04 14.95
CA GLY A 114 -7.89 3.29 13.89
C GLY A 114 -7.58 4.50 12.99
N LYS A 115 -6.31 4.88 12.82
CA LYS A 115 -5.99 5.92 11.83
C LYS A 115 -6.30 5.43 10.41
N THR A 116 -6.94 6.28 9.65
CA THR A 116 -7.23 6.05 8.23
C THR A 116 -6.23 6.82 7.36
N ILE A 117 -5.57 6.10 6.47
CA ILE A 117 -4.61 6.62 5.48
C ILE A 117 -5.32 6.60 4.13
N THR A 118 -5.31 7.73 3.43
CA THR A 118 -5.78 7.75 2.03
C THR A 118 -4.62 7.38 1.11
N THR A 119 -4.72 6.24 0.44
CA THR A 119 -3.72 5.76 -0.51
C THR A 119 -3.83 6.48 -1.86
N MET A 120 -2.81 6.35 -2.71
CA MET A 120 -2.86 6.89 -4.08
C MET A 120 -3.91 6.20 -4.96
N LEU A 121 -4.32 4.98 -4.60
CA LEU A 121 -5.48 4.31 -5.22
C LEU A 121 -6.82 4.97 -4.83
N ARG A 122 -6.79 6.02 -3.99
CA ARG A 122 -7.97 6.68 -3.41
C ARG A 122 -8.85 5.73 -2.58
N ARG A 123 -8.23 4.73 -1.97
CA ARG A 123 -8.85 3.79 -1.04
C ARG A 123 -8.28 4.00 0.34
N ALA A 124 -9.10 3.76 1.34
CA ALA A 124 -8.68 3.81 2.72
C ALA A 124 -7.82 2.59 3.07
N MET A 125 -6.77 2.84 3.83
CA MET A 125 -5.97 1.87 4.54
C MET A 125 -6.01 2.25 6.02
N THR A 126 -6.22 1.31 6.91
CA THR A 126 -6.29 1.57 8.35
C THR A 126 -5.00 1.12 9.03
N SER A 127 -4.56 1.84 10.05
CA SER A 127 -3.50 1.38 10.94
C SER A 127 -4.06 1.06 12.32
N SER A 128 -3.50 0.05 12.95
CA SER A 128 -3.79 -0.35 14.33
C SER A 128 -2.52 -0.85 15.00
N VAL A 129 -2.54 -0.99 16.32
CA VAL A 129 -1.42 -1.52 17.07
C VAL A 129 -1.84 -2.89 17.63
N ASP A 130 -0.98 -3.90 17.48
CA ASP A 130 -1.23 -5.22 18.04
C ASP A 130 -0.85 -5.29 19.54
N GLU A 131 -1.04 -6.46 20.15
CA GLU A 131 -0.74 -6.70 21.57
C GLU A 131 0.77 -6.57 21.89
N GLU A 132 1.62 -6.70 20.89
CA GLU A 132 3.09 -6.57 20.99
C GLU A 132 3.56 -5.11 20.79
N GLY A 133 2.63 -4.20 20.47
CA GLY A 133 2.94 -2.81 20.18
C GLY A 133 3.41 -2.54 18.75
N LEU A 134 3.29 -3.52 17.86
CA LEU A 134 3.65 -3.39 16.45
C LEU A 134 2.49 -2.82 15.63
N ILE A 135 2.83 -2.03 14.62
CA ILE A 135 1.82 -1.43 13.75
C ILE A 135 1.38 -2.41 12.67
N LEU A 136 0.07 -2.59 12.58
CA LEU A 136 -0.61 -3.38 11.57
C LEU A 136 -1.35 -2.46 10.60
N LEU A 137 -1.23 -2.74 9.31
CA LEU A 137 -2.02 -2.12 8.25
C LEU A 137 -3.16 -3.08 7.87
N ASN A 138 -4.39 -2.56 7.85
CA ASN A 138 -5.62 -3.34 7.68
C ASN A 138 -5.69 -4.57 8.59
N SER A 139 -5.15 -4.48 9.80
CA SER A 139 -5.08 -5.55 10.81
C SER A 139 -4.37 -6.82 10.34
N GLN A 140 -3.56 -6.77 9.29
CA GLN A 140 -2.93 -7.96 8.69
C GLN A 140 -1.45 -7.80 8.36
N ALA A 141 -1.03 -6.69 7.74
CA ALA A 141 0.35 -6.48 7.33
C ALA A 141 1.10 -5.70 8.41
N ARG A 142 2.18 -6.27 8.94
CA ARG A 142 3.02 -5.64 9.96
C ARG A 142 4.09 -4.77 9.33
N ILE A 143 4.35 -3.63 9.95
CA ILE A 143 5.56 -2.85 9.67
C ILE A 143 6.75 -3.57 10.33
N ILE A 144 7.75 -3.92 9.51
CA ILE A 144 8.94 -4.64 9.96
C ILE A 144 10.05 -3.62 10.22
N GLY A 145 10.55 -3.58 11.45
CA GLY A 145 11.79 -2.85 11.79
C GLY A 145 13.03 -3.60 11.31
N SER A 146 14.06 -2.87 10.89
CA SER A 146 15.42 -3.41 10.83
C SER A 146 16.10 -3.05 12.13
N ASN A 147 16.76 -4.00 12.80
CA ASN A 147 17.61 -3.97 14.01
C ASN A 147 17.44 -2.82 15.05
N ASP A 148 16.79 -1.74 14.74
CA ASP A 148 16.45 -0.59 15.58
C ASP A 148 14.96 -0.25 15.50
N VAL A 149 14.17 -1.09 16.09
CA VAL A 149 12.87 -0.88 16.75
C VAL A 149 11.73 -0.19 15.98
N THR A 150 11.91 0.76 15.07
CA THR A 150 10.77 1.58 14.60
C THR A 150 10.24 1.24 13.20
N GLY A 151 11.02 0.61 12.35
CA GLY A 151 10.61 0.31 10.97
C GLY A 151 10.44 1.53 10.05
N GLU A 152 10.55 2.74 10.57
CA GLU A 152 10.51 4.00 9.82
C GLU A 152 11.90 4.28 9.23
N VAL A 153 11.96 4.50 7.92
CA VAL A 153 13.18 4.91 7.22
C VAL A 153 12.88 6.22 6.49
N GLU A 154 13.54 7.29 6.95
CA GLU A 154 13.43 8.60 6.32
C GLU A 154 14.19 8.63 4.99
N ALA A 155 13.57 9.20 3.98
CA ALA A 155 14.12 9.45 2.66
C ALA A 155 14.04 10.96 2.33
N SER A 156 14.83 11.42 1.37
CA SER A 156 14.81 12.83 0.93
C SER A 156 13.44 13.27 0.37
N ASN A 157 12.61 12.35 -0.05
CA ASN A 157 11.27 12.60 -0.62
C ASN A 157 10.15 11.89 0.13
N GLY A 158 10.37 11.49 1.40
CA GLY A 158 9.32 10.92 2.23
C GLY A 158 9.76 9.83 3.19
N ILE A 159 8.90 8.85 3.41
CA ILE A 159 9.10 7.78 4.40
C ILE A 159 8.92 6.42 3.72
N LEU A 160 9.82 5.49 4.02
CA LEU A 160 9.74 4.09 3.58
C LEU A 160 9.50 3.17 4.77
N TYR A 161 8.48 2.34 4.68
CA TYR A 161 8.20 1.23 5.59
C TYR A 161 8.35 -0.10 4.88
N ARG A 162 8.94 -1.10 5.53
CA ARG A 162 8.95 -2.49 5.06
C ARG A 162 7.80 -3.26 5.69
N LEU A 163 7.16 -4.13 4.91
CA LEU A 163 6.04 -4.94 5.36
C LEU A 163 6.33 -6.43 5.24
N ASP A 164 5.76 -7.20 6.17
CA ASP A 164 5.79 -8.68 6.16
C ASP A 164 4.73 -9.29 5.23
N LYS A 165 3.75 -8.49 4.77
CA LYS A 165 2.68 -8.91 3.86
C LYS A 165 2.32 -7.79 2.88
N VAL A 166 1.81 -8.17 1.71
CA VAL A 166 1.07 -7.26 0.85
C VAL A 166 -0.22 -6.87 1.57
N VAL A 167 -0.47 -5.57 1.71
CA VAL A 167 -1.69 -5.09 2.39
C VAL A 167 -2.90 -5.48 1.57
N PRO A 168 -3.78 -6.36 2.06
CA PRO A 168 -4.96 -6.72 1.32
C PRO A 168 -5.89 -5.50 1.24
N ARG A 169 -6.47 -5.29 0.06
CA ARG A 169 -7.53 -4.30 -0.06
C ARG A 169 -8.71 -4.73 0.82
N ASN A 170 -9.23 -3.79 1.59
CA ASN A 170 -10.48 -4.03 2.28
C ASN A 170 -11.60 -4.04 1.22
N ASN A 171 -11.96 -5.22 0.76
CA ASN A 171 -13.07 -5.45 -0.16
C ASN A 171 -14.38 -5.74 0.60
N SER A 172 -14.41 -5.48 1.91
CA SER A 172 -15.62 -5.66 2.70
C SER A 172 -16.76 -4.87 2.06
N LYS A 173 -17.85 -5.54 1.77
CA LYS A 173 -19.06 -4.90 1.33
C LYS A 173 -19.58 -4.00 2.45
N ILE A 174 -20.33 -2.98 2.10
CA ILE A 174 -20.94 -2.10 3.09
C ILE A 174 -21.82 -2.90 4.07
N SER A 175 -22.52 -3.93 3.56
CA SER A 175 -23.29 -4.85 4.40
C SER A 175 -22.46 -5.59 5.45
N ASP A 176 -21.20 -5.94 5.13
CA ASP A 176 -20.32 -6.62 6.09
C ASP A 176 -19.91 -5.69 7.21
N VAL A 177 -19.58 -4.42 6.88
CA VAL A 177 -19.27 -3.39 7.87
C VAL A 177 -20.45 -3.13 8.81
N PHE A 178 -21.67 -3.08 8.28
CA PHE A 178 -22.86 -2.89 9.10
C PHE A 178 -23.27 -4.15 9.89
N ALA A 179 -22.93 -5.34 9.40
CA ALA A 179 -23.21 -6.58 10.14
C ALA A 179 -22.41 -6.67 11.46
N ASP A 180 -21.21 -6.09 11.48
CA ASP A 180 -20.34 -6.07 12.65
C ASP A 180 -20.69 -4.94 13.65
N LEU A 181 -21.57 -4.01 13.26
CA LEU A 181 -22.02 -2.93 14.12
C LEU A 181 -23.28 -3.35 14.90
N GLU A 182 -23.23 -3.20 16.23
CA GLU A 182 -24.35 -3.51 17.07
C GLU A 182 -25.59 -2.65 16.71
N GLY A 183 -26.73 -3.30 16.48
CA GLY A 183 -27.98 -2.65 16.09
C GLY A 183 -28.21 -2.44 14.59
N PHE A 184 -27.25 -2.76 13.72
CA PHE A 184 -27.38 -2.58 12.27
C PHE A 184 -27.57 -3.88 11.46
N SER A 185 -27.70 -5.02 12.13
CA SER A 185 -27.83 -6.33 11.47
C SER A 185 -29.01 -6.41 10.48
N ILE A 186 -30.16 -5.83 10.82
CA ILE A 186 -31.34 -5.78 9.95
C ILE A 186 -31.07 -4.91 8.72
N PHE A 187 -30.35 -3.81 8.86
CA PHE A 187 -29.98 -2.94 7.75
C PHE A 187 -28.99 -3.63 6.81
N ALA A 188 -28.01 -4.33 7.36
CA ALA A 188 -27.07 -5.13 6.59
C ALA A 188 -27.78 -6.21 5.75
N GLU A 189 -28.74 -6.90 6.35
CA GLU A 189 -29.54 -7.91 5.66
C GLU A 189 -30.42 -7.28 4.57
N ALA A 190 -31.04 -6.12 4.81
CA ALA A 190 -31.80 -5.39 3.81
C ALA A 190 -30.94 -4.97 2.62
N LEU A 191 -29.69 -4.53 2.82
CA LEU A 191 -28.75 -4.22 1.75
C LEU A 191 -28.45 -5.44 0.88
N ARG A 192 -28.24 -6.62 1.49
CA ARG A 192 -28.00 -7.87 0.77
C ARG A 192 -29.22 -8.32 -0.03
N LEU A 193 -30.40 -8.30 0.58
CA LEU A 193 -31.65 -8.74 -0.05
C LEU A 193 -32.09 -7.84 -1.22
N THR A 194 -31.79 -6.55 -1.16
CA THR A 194 -32.16 -5.59 -2.21
C THR A 194 -31.13 -5.52 -3.34
N GLY A 195 -29.97 -6.15 -3.19
CA GLY A 195 -28.85 -6.03 -4.13
C GLY A 195 -28.20 -4.63 -4.17
N LEU A 196 -28.64 -3.72 -3.29
CA LEU A 196 -28.05 -2.38 -3.16
C LEU A 196 -26.58 -2.44 -2.71
N ASP A 197 -26.24 -3.46 -1.95
CA ASP A 197 -24.90 -3.71 -1.47
C ASP A 197 -23.89 -3.82 -2.63
N ASP A 198 -24.25 -4.58 -3.68
CA ASP A 198 -23.43 -4.69 -4.88
C ASP A 198 -23.35 -3.37 -5.65
N SER A 199 -24.46 -2.63 -5.72
CA SER A 199 -24.53 -1.34 -6.41
C SER A 199 -23.72 -0.24 -5.73
N ILE A 200 -23.68 -0.23 -4.40
CA ILE A 200 -22.96 0.77 -3.61
C ILE A 200 -21.47 0.40 -3.48
N SER A 201 -21.16 -0.90 -3.44
CA SER A 201 -19.79 -1.41 -3.33
C SER A 201 -19.04 -1.39 -4.66
N VAL A 202 -19.75 -1.25 -5.79
CA VAL A 202 -19.12 -1.12 -7.11
C VAL A 202 -18.40 0.22 -7.17
N VAL A 203 -17.08 0.15 -7.21
CA VAL A 203 -16.25 1.26 -7.68
C VAL A 203 -16.72 1.59 -9.09
N GLN A 204 -17.20 2.78 -9.27
CA GLN A 204 -17.58 3.25 -10.60
C GLN A 204 -16.42 2.98 -11.55
N LYS A 205 -16.62 2.05 -12.52
CA LYS A 205 -15.63 1.83 -13.56
C LYS A 205 -15.47 3.16 -14.31
N VAL A 206 -14.25 3.61 -14.41
CA VAL A 206 -13.94 4.81 -15.21
C VAL A 206 -13.32 4.36 -16.53
N ASP A 207 -13.57 5.14 -17.58
CA ASP A 207 -12.90 4.98 -18.87
C ASP A 207 -11.41 5.37 -18.77
N GLU A 208 -10.70 5.23 -19.86
CA GLU A 208 -9.28 5.60 -19.97
C GLU A 208 -9.00 7.08 -19.67
N TYR A 209 -10.02 7.94 -19.64
CA TYR A 209 -9.97 9.37 -19.33
C TYR A 209 -10.44 9.68 -17.90
N GLY A 210 -10.75 8.67 -17.08
CA GLY A 210 -11.19 8.85 -15.70
C GLY A 210 -12.67 9.24 -15.55
N LYS A 211 -13.49 9.11 -16.62
CA LYS A 211 -14.93 9.37 -16.55
C LYS A 211 -15.69 8.09 -16.13
N PRO A 212 -16.72 8.25 -15.28
CA PRO A 212 -17.58 7.13 -14.92
C PRO A 212 -18.26 6.53 -16.16
N ILE A 213 -18.12 5.23 -16.34
CA ILE A 213 -18.86 4.49 -17.38
C ILE A 213 -20.28 4.31 -16.84
N GLN A 214 -21.25 4.96 -17.47
CA GLN A 214 -22.66 4.71 -17.23
C GLN A 214 -23.12 3.53 -18.09
N TYR A 215 -23.74 2.53 -17.46
CA TYR A 215 -24.42 1.44 -18.14
C TYR A 215 -25.89 1.79 -18.35
#